data_1302817ba4ed97eee3d84210be7e9fd2
#
_entry.id   1302817ba4ed97eee3d84210be7e9fd2
#
_cell.length_a   1.000
_cell.length_b   1.000
_cell.length_c   1.000
_cell.angle_alpha   90.00
_cell.angle_beta   90.00
_cell.angle_gamma   90.00
#
_symmetry.space_group_name_H-M   'P 1'
#
loop_
_entity.id
_entity.type
_entity.pdbx_description
1 polymer ?
#
loop_
_entity_poly.entity_id
_entity_poly.type
_entity_poly.pdbx_seq_one_letter_code
_entity_poly.pdbx_strand_id
1 'polypeptide(L)'
;MTVCILGNGLTALTLAKALVNYEINVDVLFNKKNYKISNSRTIGISKNNIDFFNKNIINIEKIIWKLKKIEIYSENLKEEKLINFKANNDQLFSIVKNHKLYQLLKKNLSKNKFFKLKFYNKKNFSLLNKYELIINCDPSNFITDRYFSKKIIKKYNSNAYTTIIKHDQILNDTAFQIFTKKGPLAFLPISSKETSIVYSFYNSNNQRNENIEQLILNKNFKYKIRSIEKIDSFELKSLNLRSYYYKNILAFGDLLHKVHPLAG
;
A
#
# COMPACT_ATOMS: atom_id res chain seq x y z
N MET A 1 -5.11 23.05 20.48
CA MET A 1 -5.42 21.61 20.40
C MET A 1 -4.25 20.87 19.77
N THR A 2 -3.84 19.73 20.32
CA THR A 2 -2.82 18.84 19.73
C THR A 2 -3.45 17.48 19.48
N VAL A 3 -3.43 17.02 18.23
CA VAL A 3 -3.92 15.70 17.83
C VAL A 3 -2.82 14.67 18.00
N CYS A 4 -3.14 13.54 18.62
CA CYS A 4 -2.23 12.38 18.72
C CYS A 4 -2.55 11.37 17.62
N ILE A 5 -1.55 10.94 16.87
CA ILE A 5 -1.69 9.84 15.89
C ILE A 5 -0.81 8.68 16.35
N LEU A 6 -1.41 7.49 16.52
CA LEU A 6 -0.68 6.28 16.87
C LEU A 6 -0.31 5.49 15.61
N GLY A 7 0.98 5.20 15.45
CA GLY A 7 1.54 4.55 14.28
C GLY A 7 2.36 5.50 13.41
N ASN A 8 3.29 4.95 12.63
CA ASN A 8 4.17 5.70 11.73
C ASN A 8 4.17 5.15 10.31
N GLY A 9 3.11 4.44 9.92
CA GLY A 9 2.89 3.96 8.56
C GLY A 9 2.45 5.05 7.59
N LEU A 10 2.25 4.68 6.31
CA LEU A 10 1.80 5.62 5.27
C LEU A 10 0.51 6.33 5.67
N THR A 11 -0.50 5.61 6.17
CA THR A 11 -1.77 6.18 6.62
C THR A 11 -1.57 7.25 7.68
N ALA A 12 -0.78 6.96 8.72
CA ALA A 12 -0.50 7.87 9.82
C ALA A 12 0.24 9.14 9.34
N LEU A 13 1.28 8.97 8.50
CA LEU A 13 2.04 10.12 7.99
C LEU A 13 1.26 10.95 6.97
N THR A 14 0.40 10.32 6.16
CA THR A 14 -0.49 11.04 5.24
C THR A 14 -1.50 11.90 6.01
N LEU A 15 -2.14 11.31 7.03
CA LEU A 15 -3.05 12.05 7.90
C LEU A 15 -2.34 13.18 8.66
N ALA A 16 -1.16 12.89 9.23
CA ALA A 16 -0.35 13.92 9.90
C ALA A 16 -0.04 15.08 8.94
N LYS A 17 0.35 14.76 7.68
CA LYS A 17 0.65 15.79 6.69
C LYS A 17 -0.57 16.62 6.31
N ALA A 18 -1.73 16.00 6.17
CA ALA A 18 -2.98 16.71 5.93
C ALA A 18 -3.30 17.67 7.07
N LEU A 19 -3.20 17.23 8.33
CA LEU A 19 -3.52 18.06 9.51
C LEU A 19 -2.54 19.24 9.69
N VAL A 20 -1.24 19.01 9.52
CA VAL A 20 -0.25 20.10 9.67
C VAL A 20 -0.34 21.13 8.54
N ASN A 21 -0.93 20.79 7.39
CA ASN A 21 -1.23 21.78 6.35
C ASN A 21 -2.32 22.79 6.77
N TYR A 22 -3.16 22.41 7.74
CA TYR A 22 -4.13 23.29 8.40
C TYR A 22 -3.62 23.86 9.73
N GLU A 23 -2.30 23.87 9.95
CA GLU A 23 -1.64 24.39 11.14
C GLU A 23 -2.06 23.71 12.46
N ILE A 24 -2.59 22.49 12.39
CA ILE A 24 -2.94 21.68 13.54
C ILE A 24 -1.67 21.02 14.09
N ASN A 25 -1.45 21.19 15.41
CA ASN A 25 -0.35 20.49 16.07
C ASN A 25 -0.59 18.96 16.10
N VAL A 26 0.38 18.19 15.63
CA VAL A 26 0.30 16.72 15.53
C VAL A 26 1.49 16.08 16.21
N ASP A 27 1.20 15.23 17.19
CA ASP A 27 2.14 14.31 17.80
C ASP A 27 1.94 12.91 17.21
N VAL A 28 2.86 12.43 16.39
CA VAL A 28 2.86 11.03 15.92
C VAL A 28 3.64 10.18 16.92
N LEU A 29 2.95 9.22 17.52
CA LEU A 29 3.53 8.30 18.49
C LEU A 29 3.76 6.94 17.83
N PHE A 30 4.97 6.39 17.96
CA PHE A 30 5.32 5.12 17.38
C PHE A 30 6.04 4.20 18.36
N ASN A 31 5.88 2.91 18.19
CA ASN A 31 6.58 1.87 18.91
C ASN A 31 7.79 1.42 18.06
N LYS A 32 8.97 1.32 18.66
CA LYS A 32 10.25 1.06 17.98
C LYS A 32 10.39 -0.32 17.31
N LYS A 33 9.37 -1.16 17.37
CA LYS A 33 9.38 -2.44 16.68
C LYS A 33 9.30 -2.22 15.17
N ASN A 34 10.50 -2.07 14.58
CA ASN A 34 10.84 -2.31 13.17
C ASN A 34 9.71 -2.10 12.13
N TYR A 35 9.27 -0.87 11.94
CA TYR A 35 8.47 -0.56 10.76
C TYR A 35 9.40 -0.56 9.53
N LYS A 36 9.53 -1.73 8.91
CA LYS A 36 10.19 -1.86 7.61
C LYS A 36 9.14 -1.75 6.52
N ILE A 37 9.25 -0.74 5.68
CA ILE A 37 8.48 -0.67 4.45
C ILE A 37 9.16 -1.57 3.44
N SER A 38 8.42 -2.54 2.90
CA SER A 38 8.91 -3.36 1.81
C SER A 38 9.19 -2.48 0.59
N ASN A 39 10.33 -2.70 -0.05
CA ASN A 39 10.70 -2.01 -1.29
C ASN A 39 9.90 -2.51 -2.50
N SER A 40 9.35 -3.73 -2.43
CA SER A 40 8.58 -4.37 -3.50
C SER A 40 7.13 -3.88 -3.58
N ARG A 41 6.62 -3.22 -2.52
CA ARG A 41 5.23 -2.76 -2.49
C ARG A 41 5.02 -1.48 -3.25
N THR A 42 3.95 -1.47 -4.02
CA THR A 42 3.48 -0.32 -4.80
C THR A 42 2.02 -0.03 -4.52
N ILE A 43 1.58 1.19 -4.80
CA ILE A 43 0.19 1.63 -4.73
C ILE A 43 -0.19 2.17 -6.10
N GLY A 44 -1.34 1.73 -6.59
CA GLY A 44 -1.99 2.33 -7.73
C GLY A 44 -2.86 3.52 -7.32
N ILE A 45 -2.76 4.65 -8.03
CA ILE A 45 -3.47 5.88 -7.72
C ILE A 45 -4.16 6.41 -8.97
N SER A 46 -5.48 6.66 -8.88
CA SER A 46 -6.23 7.33 -9.95
C SER A 46 -5.84 8.80 -10.10
N LYS A 47 -6.09 9.38 -11.27
CA LYS A 47 -5.82 10.79 -11.52
C LYS A 47 -6.48 11.71 -10.48
N ASN A 48 -7.75 11.51 -10.18
CA ASN A 48 -8.48 12.32 -9.20
C ASN A 48 -7.84 12.27 -7.80
N ASN A 49 -7.35 11.09 -7.39
CA ASN A 49 -6.66 10.94 -6.12
C ASN A 49 -5.27 11.60 -6.12
N ILE A 50 -4.58 11.63 -7.26
CA ILE A 50 -3.32 12.36 -7.42
C ILE A 50 -3.56 13.86 -7.28
N ASP A 51 -4.58 14.39 -7.96
CA ASP A 51 -4.97 15.80 -7.91
C ASP A 51 -5.35 16.20 -6.48
N PHE A 52 -6.13 15.35 -5.78
CA PHE A 52 -6.44 15.54 -4.36
C PHE A 52 -5.18 15.55 -3.49
N PHE A 53 -4.26 14.61 -3.70
CA PHE A 53 -3.02 14.49 -2.94
C PHE A 53 -2.12 15.73 -3.14
N ASN A 54 -1.96 16.14 -4.40
CA ASN A 54 -1.15 17.30 -4.76
C ASN A 54 -1.70 18.60 -4.18
N LYS A 55 -3.02 18.75 -4.16
CA LYS A 55 -3.69 19.95 -3.65
C LYS A 55 -3.71 20.01 -2.11
N ASN A 56 -4.02 18.88 -1.44
CA ASN A 56 -4.40 18.91 -0.03
C ASN A 56 -3.32 18.32 0.89
N ILE A 57 -2.41 17.50 0.39
CA ILE A 57 -1.45 16.76 1.21
C ILE A 57 -0.01 17.14 0.84
N ILE A 58 0.48 16.62 -0.29
CA ILE A 58 1.84 16.88 -0.76
C ILE A 58 1.93 16.54 -2.25
N ASN A 59 2.71 17.30 -3.01
CA ASN A 59 2.95 17.01 -4.42
C ASN A 59 3.74 15.71 -4.60
N ILE A 60 3.16 14.75 -5.34
CA ILE A 60 3.72 13.42 -5.60
C ILE A 60 4.13 13.19 -7.06
N GLU A 61 4.01 14.19 -7.94
CA GLU A 61 4.29 14.07 -9.38
C GLU A 61 5.66 13.47 -9.69
N LYS A 62 6.68 13.81 -8.89
CA LYS A 62 8.06 13.33 -9.10
C LYS A 62 8.30 11.87 -8.73
N ILE A 63 7.36 11.24 -8.02
CA ILE A 63 7.54 9.86 -7.51
C ILE A 63 6.53 8.87 -8.07
N ILE A 64 5.60 9.33 -8.90
CA ILE A 64 4.61 8.47 -9.59
C ILE A 64 5.12 8.10 -10.99
N TRP A 65 4.67 6.94 -11.48
CA TRP A 65 4.82 6.51 -12.86
C TRP A 65 3.47 6.46 -13.53
N LYS A 66 3.29 7.27 -14.57
CA LYS A 66 1.99 7.43 -15.27
C LYS A 66 1.77 6.29 -16.25
N LEU A 67 0.56 5.73 -16.24
CA LEU A 67 0.13 4.68 -17.16
C LEU A 67 -0.91 5.25 -18.13
N LYS A 68 -0.75 4.90 -19.41
CA LYS A 68 -1.69 5.26 -20.49
C LYS A 68 -2.67 4.14 -20.81
N LYS A 69 -2.29 2.89 -20.49
CA LYS A 69 -3.08 1.70 -20.81
C LYS A 69 -3.09 0.70 -19.69
N ILE A 70 -4.20 -0.03 -19.56
CA ILE A 70 -4.32 -1.24 -18.75
C ILE A 70 -4.91 -2.32 -19.64
N GLU A 71 -4.23 -3.45 -19.76
CA GLU A 71 -4.61 -4.58 -20.58
C GLU A 71 -4.86 -5.80 -19.69
N ILE A 72 -5.98 -6.49 -19.91
CA ILE A 72 -6.38 -7.67 -19.15
C ILE A 72 -6.42 -8.87 -20.09
N TYR A 73 -5.77 -9.94 -19.68
CA TYR A 73 -5.66 -11.20 -20.40
C TYR A 73 -6.22 -12.37 -19.57
N SER A 74 -6.60 -13.44 -20.23
CA SER A 74 -6.95 -14.71 -19.59
C SER A 74 -6.05 -15.84 -20.10
N GLU A 75 -5.52 -16.63 -19.17
CA GLU A 75 -4.75 -17.82 -19.50
C GLU A 75 -5.56 -18.87 -20.31
N ASN A 76 -6.88 -18.94 -20.06
CA ASN A 76 -7.77 -19.92 -20.71
C ASN A 76 -8.07 -19.62 -22.17
N LEU A 77 -7.88 -18.39 -22.62
CA LEU A 77 -8.17 -17.90 -23.98
C LEU A 77 -6.89 -17.70 -24.81
N LYS A 78 -5.90 -18.59 -24.66
CA LYS A 78 -4.62 -18.53 -25.39
C LYS A 78 -3.99 -17.13 -25.41
N GLU A 79 -4.07 -16.45 -24.23
CA GLU A 79 -3.54 -15.08 -24.05
C GLU A 79 -4.29 -14.01 -24.87
N GLU A 80 -5.51 -14.26 -25.27
CA GLU A 80 -6.33 -13.23 -25.89
C GLU A 80 -6.61 -12.09 -24.90
N LYS A 81 -6.57 -10.87 -25.44
CA LYS A 81 -6.86 -9.65 -24.69
C LYS A 81 -8.36 -9.55 -24.44
N LEU A 82 -8.77 -9.67 -23.16
CA LEU A 82 -10.18 -9.55 -22.76
C LEU A 82 -10.66 -8.11 -22.75
N ILE A 83 -9.87 -7.21 -22.16
CA ILE A 83 -10.25 -5.81 -21.95
C ILE A 83 -9.02 -4.94 -22.15
N ASN A 84 -9.24 -3.77 -22.77
CA ASN A 84 -8.22 -2.77 -22.98
C ASN A 84 -8.77 -1.40 -22.57
N PHE A 85 -8.25 -0.84 -21.48
CA PHE A 85 -8.50 0.51 -21.06
C PHE A 85 -7.40 1.42 -21.61
N LYS A 86 -7.78 2.43 -22.36
CA LYS A 86 -6.87 3.44 -22.91
C LYS A 86 -7.34 4.82 -22.50
N ALA A 87 -6.45 5.66 -22.01
CA ALA A 87 -6.76 7.06 -21.76
C ALA A 87 -6.86 7.81 -23.09
N ASN A 88 -7.88 8.64 -23.21
CA ASN A 88 -7.98 9.58 -24.33
C ASN A 88 -6.96 10.72 -24.17
N ASN A 89 -6.56 11.03 -22.95
CA ASN A 89 -5.56 12.03 -22.56
C ASN A 89 -4.55 11.40 -21.61
N ASP A 90 -3.33 11.77 -21.73
CA ASP A 90 -2.05 11.41 -21.09
C ASP A 90 -1.99 10.43 -19.90
N GLN A 91 -3.03 10.23 -19.09
CA GLN A 91 -2.96 9.44 -17.88
C GLN A 91 -4.29 8.75 -17.52
N LEU A 92 -4.27 7.43 -17.44
CA LEU A 92 -5.38 6.63 -16.93
C LEU A 92 -5.23 6.37 -15.41
N PHE A 93 -4.00 6.04 -15.00
CA PHE A 93 -3.67 5.61 -13.66
C PHE A 93 -2.18 5.86 -13.39
N SER A 94 -1.73 5.83 -12.16
CA SER A 94 -0.30 5.91 -11.84
C SER A 94 0.08 4.93 -10.75
N ILE A 95 1.34 4.52 -10.77
CA ILE A 95 1.92 3.66 -9.74
C ILE A 95 2.96 4.45 -8.96
N VAL A 96 2.95 4.28 -7.64
CA VAL A 96 3.96 4.83 -6.73
C VAL A 96 4.56 3.73 -5.85
N LYS A 97 5.87 3.77 -5.63
CA LYS A 97 6.54 2.89 -4.65
C LYS A 97 6.23 3.35 -3.23
N ASN A 98 5.72 2.47 -2.37
CA ASN A 98 5.36 2.80 -0.98
C ASN A 98 6.49 3.46 -0.20
N HIS A 99 7.71 2.95 -0.35
CA HIS A 99 8.87 3.50 0.35
C HIS A 99 9.23 4.93 -0.11
N LYS A 100 9.04 5.25 -1.41
CA LYS A 100 9.28 6.62 -1.93
C LYS A 100 8.26 7.61 -1.36
N LEU A 101 6.98 7.23 -1.33
CA LEU A 101 5.93 8.05 -0.73
C LEU A 101 6.19 8.27 0.77
N TYR A 102 6.57 7.22 1.49
CA TYR A 102 6.92 7.32 2.91
C TYR A 102 8.09 8.27 3.15
N GLN A 103 9.17 8.14 2.40
CA GLN A 103 10.34 9.00 2.52
C GLN A 103 10.00 10.47 2.23
N LEU A 104 9.16 10.73 1.22
CA LEU A 104 8.70 12.06 0.87
C LEU A 104 7.89 12.69 2.02
N LEU A 105 6.91 11.95 2.56
CA LEU A 105 6.10 12.39 3.71
C LEU A 105 6.96 12.64 4.93
N LYS A 106 7.83 11.69 5.30
CA LYS A 106 8.71 11.79 6.47
C LYS A 106 9.64 13.00 6.36
N LYS A 107 10.29 13.19 5.20
CA LYS A 107 11.19 14.32 4.95
C LYS A 107 10.48 15.69 5.05
N ASN A 108 9.25 15.77 4.56
CA ASN A 108 8.47 16.99 4.61
C ASN A 108 7.96 17.30 6.03
N LEU A 109 7.43 16.26 6.71
CA LEU A 109 6.93 16.40 8.08
C LEU A 109 8.02 16.76 9.08
N SER A 110 9.23 16.17 8.96
CA SER A 110 10.34 16.46 9.89
C SER A 110 10.79 17.93 9.92
N LYS A 111 10.44 18.70 8.89
CA LYS A 111 10.73 20.13 8.79
C LYS A 111 9.57 21.03 9.23
N ASN A 112 8.42 20.45 9.60
CA ASN A 112 7.23 21.22 9.92
C ASN A 112 7.14 21.51 11.42
N LYS A 113 6.93 22.77 11.82
CA LYS A 113 6.86 23.21 13.22
C LYS A 113 5.68 22.62 14.00
N PHE A 114 4.61 22.25 13.31
CA PHE A 114 3.42 21.65 13.91
C PHE A 114 3.51 20.13 14.08
N PHE A 115 4.63 19.51 13.68
CA PHE A 115 4.81 18.06 13.70
C PHE A 115 5.86 17.64 14.72
N LYS A 116 5.52 16.63 15.55
CA LYS A 116 6.46 15.96 16.44
C LYS A 116 6.34 14.45 16.29
N LEU A 117 7.47 13.78 16.13
CA LEU A 117 7.56 12.32 16.11
C LEU A 117 8.13 11.85 17.45
N LYS A 118 7.36 11.06 18.20
CA LYS A 118 7.73 10.62 19.57
C LYS A 118 7.65 9.12 19.68
N PHE A 119 8.61 8.55 20.37
CA PHE A 119 8.57 7.14 20.76
C PHE A 119 7.66 6.95 21.97
N TYR A 120 6.84 5.88 21.98
CA TYR A 120 6.05 5.50 23.13
C TYR A 120 6.14 3.98 23.42
N ASN A 121 5.89 3.61 24.66
CA ASN A 121 5.80 2.22 25.12
C ASN A 121 4.60 2.03 26.07
N LYS A 122 4.32 0.77 26.44
CA LYS A 122 3.19 0.47 27.35
C LYS A 122 3.28 1.20 28.69
N LYS A 123 4.51 1.46 29.21
CA LYS A 123 4.73 2.12 30.50
C LYS A 123 4.32 3.60 30.48
N ASN A 124 4.35 4.23 29.31
CA ASN A 124 4.06 5.66 29.14
C ASN A 124 2.61 5.92 28.64
N PHE A 125 1.69 4.98 28.91
CA PHE A 125 0.29 5.09 28.46
C PHE A 125 -0.42 6.33 29.02
N SER A 126 -0.10 6.73 30.26
CA SER A 126 -0.66 7.95 30.88
C SER A 126 -0.42 9.22 30.07
N LEU A 127 0.61 9.24 29.21
CA LEU A 127 0.86 10.37 28.30
C LEU A 127 -0.25 10.59 27.29
N LEU A 128 -1.10 9.60 27.05
CA LEU A 128 -2.24 9.75 26.12
C LEU A 128 -3.38 10.58 26.71
N ASN A 129 -3.50 10.64 28.04
CA ASN A 129 -4.58 11.37 28.72
C ASN A 129 -4.57 12.89 28.46
N LYS A 130 -3.44 13.42 28.00
CA LYS A 130 -3.32 14.84 27.67
C LYS A 130 -3.88 15.24 26.30
N TYR A 131 -4.22 14.26 25.46
CA TYR A 131 -4.75 14.54 24.12
C TYR A 131 -6.26 14.49 24.11
N GLU A 132 -6.88 15.52 23.57
CA GLU A 132 -8.34 15.60 23.37
C GLU A 132 -8.79 14.63 22.27
N LEU A 133 -7.95 14.38 21.27
CA LEU A 133 -8.23 13.44 20.18
C LEU A 133 -6.99 12.57 19.91
N ILE A 134 -7.23 11.26 19.87
CA ILE A 134 -6.26 10.23 19.54
C ILE A 134 -6.74 9.47 18.30
N ILE A 135 -5.96 9.43 17.24
CA ILE A 135 -6.28 8.69 16.02
C ILE A 135 -5.34 7.49 15.92
N ASN A 136 -5.90 6.29 16.07
CA ASN A 136 -5.14 5.06 16.04
C ASN A 136 -5.09 4.48 14.61
N CYS A 137 -3.90 4.49 14.00
CA CYS A 137 -3.63 3.91 12.69
C CYS A 137 -2.82 2.60 12.77
N ASP A 138 -2.48 2.14 13.98
CA ASP A 138 -1.62 0.96 14.16
C ASP A 138 -2.44 -0.24 14.66
N PRO A 139 -2.62 -1.29 13.80
CA PRO A 139 -3.38 -2.48 14.16
C PRO A 139 -2.66 -3.39 15.18
N SER A 140 -1.39 -3.12 15.51
CA SER A 140 -0.55 -4.00 16.33
C SER A 140 -0.21 -3.45 17.72
N ASN A 141 -0.78 -2.30 18.10
CA ASN A 141 -0.52 -1.71 19.41
C ASN A 141 -1.52 -2.22 20.47
N PHE A 142 -1.15 -2.06 21.74
CA PHE A 142 -1.97 -2.51 22.87
C PHE A 142 -3.31 -1.80 23.01
N ILE A 143 -3.48 -0.59 22.44
CA ILE A 143 -4.75 0.15 22.41
C ILE A 143 -5.73 -0.56 21.49
N THR A 144 -5.24 -1.06 20.36
CA THR A 144 -6.01 -1.89 19.43
C THR A 144 -6.51 -3.16 20.12
N ASP A 145 -5.62 -3.86 20.84
CA ASP A 145 -5.99 -5.08 21.54
C ASP A 145 -7.01 -4.82 22.65
N ARG A 146 -6.89 -3.68 23.34
CA ARG A 146 -7.74 -3.33 24.48
C ARG A 146 -9.13 -2.79 24.07
N TYR A 147 -9.21 -1.91 23.08
CA TYR A 147 -10.43 -1.15 22.76
C TYR A 147 -11.05 -1.52 21.41
N PHE A 148 -10.28 -2.14 20.51
CA PHE A 148 -10.70 -2.49 19.16
C PHE A 148 -10.54 -4.00 18.88
N SER A 149 -10.77 -4.82 19.91
CA SER A 149 -10.65 -6.28 19.80
C SER A 149 -11.81 -6.91 19.02
N LYS A 150 -13.01 -6.32 19.09
CA LYS A 150 -14.21 -6.81 18.40
C LYS A 150 -14.12 -6.49 16.90
N LYS A 151 -13.69 -7.49 16.11
CA LYS A 151 -13.47 -7.37 14.67
C LYS A 151 -13.93 -8.61 13.92
N ILE A 152 -14.42 -8.43 12.69
CA ILE A 152 -14.70 -9.51 11.75
C ILE A 152 -13.46 -9.65 10.87
N ILE A 153 -12.87 -10.84 10.87
CA ILE A 153 -11.74 -11.17 9.99
C ILE A 153 -12.19 -12.31 9.07
N LYS A 154 -12.09 -12.11 7.75
CA LYS A 154 -12.26 -13.17 6.77
C LYS A 154 -10.90 -13.49 6.14
N LYS A 155 -10.46 -14.73 6.30
CA LYS A 155 -9.28 -15.29 5.63
C LYS A 155 -9.72 -15.90 4.29
N TYR A 156 -8.93 -15.70 3.25
CA TYR A 156 -9.28 -16.14 1.90
C TYR A 156 -8.47 -17.36 1.43
N ASN A 157 -7.65 -17.94 2.32
CA ASN A 157 -6.68 -18.99 1.97
C ASN A 157 -5.84 -18.65 0.73
N SER A 158 -5.48 -17.38 0.63
CA SER A 158 -4.71 -16.83 -0.48
C SER A 158 -3.56 -15.99 0.03
N ASN A 159 -2.45 -16.02 -0.69
CA ASN A 159 -1.31 -15.15 -0.44
C ASN A 159 -1.10 -14.20 -1.62
N ALA A 160 -0.64 -13.00 -1.33
CA ALA A 160 -0.07 -12.13 -2.35
C ALA A 160 1.45 -12.24 -2.30
N TYR A 161 2.05 -12.38 -3.48
CA TYR A 161 3.49 -12.33 -3.71
C TYR A 161 3.81 -11.05 -4.45
N THR A 162 4.82 -10.31 -3.98
CA THR A 162 5.24 -9.05 -4.61
C THR A 162 6.74 -9.04 -4.82
N THR A 163 7.17 -8.58 -6.00
CA THR A 163 8.56 -8.37 -6.32
C THR A 163 8.71 -7.24 -7.35
N ILE A 164 9.94 -6.87 -7.65
CA ILE A 164 10.28 -5.96 -8.75
C ILE A 164 11.16 -6.70 -9.74
N ILE A 165 10.78 -6.68 -11.01
CA ILE A 165 11.62 -7.10 -12.10
C ILE A 165 12.38 -5.91 -12.68
N LYS A 166 13.68 -6.08 -12.97
CA LYS A 166 14.48 -5.14 -13.74
C LYS A 166 14.62 -5.70 -15.15
N HIS A 167 14.42 -4.85 -16.13
CA HIS A 167 14.41 -5.22 -17.55
C HIS A 167 15.09 -4.16 -18.41
N ASP A 168 15.29 -4.46 -19.67
CA ASP A 168 15.80 -3.50 -20.64
C ASP A 168 14.89 -2.28 -20.72
N GLN A 169 15.44 -1.15 -21.08
CA GLN A 169 14.70 0.10 -21.19
C GLN A 169 13.67 0.01 -22.32
N ILE A 170 12.41 0.29 -21.97
CA ILE A 170 11.29 0.32 -22.93
C ILE A 170 10.35 1.49 -22.62
N LEU A 171 9.46 1.80 -23.55
CA LEU A 171 8.28 2.62 -23.27
C LEU A 171 7.33 1.80 -22.39
N ASN A 172 7.38 2.04 -21.09
CA ASN A 172 6.72 1.23 -20.08
C ASN A 172 5.48 1.95 -19.51
N ASP A 173 4.52 2.27 -20.36
CA ASP A 173 3.31 3.05 -20.02
C ASP A 173 2.03 2.19 -19.96
N THR A 174 2.17 0.87 -20.12
CA THR A 174 1.05 -0.07 -20.16
C THR A 174 1.20 -1.11 -19.06
N ALA A 175 0.28 -1.11 -18.09
CA ALA A 175 0.12 -2.19 -17.14
C ALA A 175 -0.65 -3.35 -17.79
N PHE A 176 -0.34 -4.59 -17.41
CA PHE A 176 -1.15 -5.73 -17.81
C PHE A 176 -1.37 -6.71 -16.66
N GLN A 177 -2.50 -7.39 -16.72
CA GLN A 177 -2.88 -8.41 -15.76
C GLN A 177 -3.34 -9.66 -16.50
N ILE A 178 -2.89 -10.82 -16.02
CA ILE A 178 -3.28 -12.13 -16.54
C ILE A 178 -4.10 -12.82 -15.46
N PHE A 179 -5.33 -13.20 -15.78
CA PHE A 179 -6.11 -14.10 -14.94
C PHE A 179 -5.64 -15.54 -15.19
N THR A 180 -4.80 -16.03 -14.29
CA THR A 180 -4.35 -17.43 -14.30
C THR A 180 -5.35 -18.30 -13.57
N LYS A 181 -5.27 -19.64 -13.75
CA LYS A 181 -6.09 -20.62 -13.04
C LYS A 181 -5.99 -20.53 -11.51
N LYS A 182 -4.89 -19.96 -11.00
CA LYS A 182 -4.59 -19.87 -9.57
C LYS A 182 -4.79 -18.48 -8.99
N GLY A 183 -5.07 -17.49 -9.84
CA GLY A 183 -5.32 -16.11 -9.44
C GLY A 183 -4.69 -15.08 -10.36
N PRO A 184 -4.95 -13.80 -10.13
CA PRO A 184 -4.45 -12.72 -10.99
C PRO A 184 -2.96 -12.46 -10.77
N LEU A 185 -2.23 -12.37 -11.89
CA LEU A 185 -0.84 -11.93 -11.97
C LEU A 185 -0.78 -10.59 -12.69
N ALA A 186 -0.36 -9.52 -11.98
CA ALA A 186 -0.28 -8.18 -12.51
C ALA A 186 1.17 -7.73 -12.71
N PHE A 187 1.43 -7.06 -13.83
CA PHE A 187 2.67 -6.38 -14.18
C PHE A 187 2.41 -4.87 -14.19
N LEU A 188 2.94 -4.17 -13.21
CA LEU A 188 2.67 -2.77 -12.95
C LEU A 188 3.94 -1.94 -13.18
N PRO A 189 4.07 -1.22 -14.31
CA PRO A 189 5.22 -0.37 -14.60
C PRO A 189 5.48 0.67 -13.51
N ILE A 190 6.74 0.84 -13.12
CA ILE A 190 7.18 1.81 -12.11
C ILE A 190 8.34 2.68 -12.58
N SER A 191 8.92 2.33 -13.71
CA SER A 191 9.88 3.15 -14.47
C SER A 191 10.06 2.57 -15.88
N SER A 192 10.91 3.18 -16.71
CA SER A 192 11.27 2.64 -18.02
C SER A 192 12.08 1.33 -17.95
N LYS A 193 12.61 0.97 -16.77
CA LYS A 193 13.50 -0.20 -16.55
C LYS A 193 13.03 -1.12 -15.44
N GLU A 194 11.93 -0.79 -14.75
CA GLU A 194 11.43 -1.55 -13.61
C GLU A 194 9.91 -1.73 -13.68
N THR A 195 9.45 -2.91 -13.33
CA THR A 195 8.03 -3.26 -13.24
C THR A 195 7.77 -4.01 -11.93
N SER A 196 6.78 -3.56 -11.16
CA SER A 196 6.31 -4.27 -9.96
C SER A 196 5.42 -5.42 -10.38
N ILE A 197 5.63 -6.57 -9.77
CA ILE A 197 4.82 -7.77 -9.95
C ILE A 197 3.97 -7.97 -8.72
N VAL A 198 2.68 -8.24 -8.92
CA VAL A 198 1.75 -8.64 -7.87
C VAL A 198 1.04 -9.89 -8.31
N TYR A 199 1.22 -10.98 -7.57
CA TYR A 199 0.55 -12.25 -7.84
C TYR A 199 -0.30 -12.64 -6.63
N SER A 200 -1.61 -12.65 -6.80
CA SER A 200 -2.55 -13.14 -5.78
C SER A 200 -2.82 -14.61 -6.05
N PHE A 201 -2.37 -15.47 -5.15
CA PHE A 201 -2.38 -16.91 -5.32
C PHE A 201 -3.30 -17.58 -4.31
N TYR A 202 -4.19 -18.47 -4.79
CA TYR A 202 -5.03 -19.29 -3.95
C TYR A 202 -4.28 -20.56 -3.50
N ASN A 203 -4.11 -20.72 -2.18
CA ASN A 203 -3.44 -21.89 -1.59
C ASN A 203 -4.41 -23.09 -1.59
N SER A 204 -4.35 -23.95 -2.60
CA SER A 204 -4.94 -25.29 -2.49
C SER A 204 -4.00 -26.18 -1.65
N ASN A 205 -4.57 -27.04 -0.81
CA ASN A 205 -3.84 -27.84 0.20
C ASN A 205 -2.68 -28.72 -0.34
N ASN A 206 -2.52 -28.85 -1.64
CA ASN A 206 -1.54 -29.74 -2.28
C ASN A 206 -0.37 -29.06 -2.99
N GLN A 207 -0.18 -27.71 -2.88
CA GLN A 207 0.83 -27.01 -3.70
C GLN A 207 1.68 -26.04 -2.90
N ARG A 208 2.47 -26.55 -1.94
CA ARG A 208 3.42 -25.75 -1.15
C ARG A 208 4.69 -25.32 -1.89
N ASN A 209 4.96 -25.83 -3.10
CA ASN A 209 6.26 -25.67 -3.80
C ASN A 209 6.14 -25.04 -5.19
N GLU A 210 5.21 -24.11 -5.43
CA GLU A 210 5.22 -23.40 -6.70
C GLU A 210 6.36 -22.39 -6.75
N ASN A 211 7.21 -22.49 -7.76
CA ASN A 211 8.28 -21.54 -7.99
C ASN A 211 7.68 -20.28 -8.64
N ILE A 212 7.41 -19.27 -7.80
CA ILE A 212 6.81 -18.00 -8.22
C ILE A 212 7.70 -17.27 -9.24
N GLU A 213 9.02 -17.38 -9.12
CA GLU A 213 9.96 -16.79 -10.05
C GLU A 213 9.79 -17.40 -11.45
N GLN A 214 9.75 -18.73 -11.53
CA GLN A 214 9.56 -19.45 -12.79
C GLN A 214 8.19 -19.12 -13.42
N LEU A 215 7.16 -18.96 -12.61
CA LEU A 215 5.83 -18.58 -13.09
C LEU A 215 5.83 -17.16 -13.68
N ILE A 216 6.51 -16.21 -13.03
CA ILE A 216 6.67 -14.85 -13.55
C ILE A 216 7.40 -14.89 -14.90
N LEU A 217 8.48 -15.66 -15.01
CA LEU A 217 9.24 -15.80 -16.25
C LEU A 217 8.39 -16.41 -17.37
N ASN A 218 7.65 -17.48 -17.09
CA ASN A 218 6.81 -18.18 -18.07
C ASN A 218 5.62 -17.35 -18.57
N LYS A 219 5.09 -16.45 -17.72
CA LYS A 219 3.94 -15.60 -18.07
C LYS A 219 4.36 -14.21 -18.57
N ASN A 220 5.63 -13.95 -18.58
CA ASN A 220 6.17 -12.71 -19.11
C ASN A 220 6.35 -12.80 -20.64
N PHE A 221 5.56 -12.04 -21.38
CA PHE A 221 5.65 -11.93 -22.83
C PHE A 221 6.20 -10.57 -23.32
N LYS A 222 6.43 -9.64 -22.40
CA LYS A 222 6.74 -8.25 -22.76
C LYS A 222 8.18 -7.83 -22.43
N TYR A 223 8.71 -8.31 -21.31
CA TYR A 223 9.95 -7.77 -20.74
C TYR A 223 11.14 -8.68 -20.97
N LYS A 224 12.26 -8.10 -21.41
CA LYS A 224 13.57 -8.79 -21.37
C LYS A 224 14.12 -8.64 -19.95
N ILE A 225 13.77 -9.60 -19.09
CA ILE A 225 14.09 -9.56 -17.66
C ILE A 225 15.60 -9.74 -17.46
N ARG A 226 16.22 -8.85 -16.68
CA ARG A 226 17.62 -8.89 -16.26
C ARG A 226 17.79 -9.48 -14.87
N SER A 227 16.88 -9.14 -13.96
CA SER A 227 16.87 -9.68 -12.60
C SER A 227 15.48 -9.57 -11.96
N ILE A 228 15.23 -10.45 -11.01
CA ILE A 228 14.04 -10.44 -10.15
C ILE A 228 14.54 -10.16 -8.73
N GLU A 229 13.96 -9.16 -8.06
CA GLU A 229 14.30 -8.85 -6.67
C GLU A 229 13.69 -9.90 -5.73
N LYS A 230 14.04 -9.84 -4.44
CA LYS A 230 13.46 -10.72 -3.43
C LYS A 230 11.93 -10.69 -3.48
N ILE A 231 11.33 -11.87 -3.51
CA ILE A 231 9.88 -12.04 -3.47
C ILE A 231 9.43 -11.95 -2.01
N ASP A 232 8.57 -10.97 -1.71
CA ASP A 232 7.88 -10.87 -0.44
C ASP A 232 6.50 -11.51 -0.55
N SER A 233 6.02 -12.14 0.55
CA SER A 233 4.68 -12.72 0.59
C SER A 233 3.90 -12.27 1.81
N PHE A 234 2.57 -12.19 1.69
CA PHE A 234 1.67 -11.88 2.81
C PHE A 234 0.28 -12.50 2.61
N GLU A 235 -0.32 -12.94 3.73
CA GLU A 235 -1.66 -13.51 3.74
C GLU A 235 -2.71 -12.46 3.34
N LEU A 236 -3.64 -12.85 2.47
CA LEU A 236 -4.78 -12.03 2.08
C LEU A 236 -5.94 -12.26 3.04
N LYS A 237 -6.37 -11.18 3.68
CA LYS A 237 -7.49 -11.17 4.61
C LYS A 237 -8.21 -9.83 4.58
N SER A 238 -9.52 -9.85 4.78
CA SER A 238 -10.27 -8.63 5.09
C SER A 238 -10.47 -8.49 6.59
N LEU A 239 -10.65 -7.26 7.02
CA LEU A 239 -10.92 -6.89 8.40
C LEU A 239 -11.93 -5.76 8.45
N ASN A 240 -12.91 -5.88 9.33
CA ASN A 240 -13.84 -4.81 9.67
C ASN A 240 -13.97 -4.73 11.19
N LEU A 241 -13.78 -3.55 11.76
CA LEU A 241 -14.06 -3.32 13.17
C LEU A 241 -15.57 -3.26 13.42
N ARG A 242 -15.99 -3.67 14.63
CA ARG A 242 -17.36 -3.51 15.11
C ARG A 242 -17.60 -2.15 15.76
N SER A 243 -16.55 -1.52 16.30
CA SER A 243 -16.59 -0.20 16.90
C SER A 243 -15.45 0.65 16.35
N TYR A 244 -15.75 1.86 15.92
CA TYR A 244 -14.80 2.75 15.24
C TYR A 244 -14.17 3.76 16.19
N TYR A 245 -14.71 3.92 17.38
CA TYR A 245 -14.16 4.81 18.39
C TYR A 245 -14.38 4.25 19.80
N TYR A 246 -13.57 4.74 20.72
CA TYR A 246 -13.72 4.53 22.15
C TYR A 246 -13.32 5.82 22.87
N LYS A 247 -14.27 6.48 23.55
CA LYS A 247 -14.06 7.82 24.13
C LYS A 247 -13.48 8.78 23.09
N ASN A 248 -12.29 9.32 23.34
CA ASN A 248 -11.54 10.21 22.46
C ASN A 248 -10.56 9.50 21.51
N ILE A 249 -10.63 8.18 21.39
CA ILE A 249 -9.78 7.38 20.52
C ILE A 249 -10.58 6.93 19.30
N LEU A 250 -10.15 7.35 18.11
CA LEU A 250 -10.72 6.99 16.82
C LEU A 250 -9.82 5.96 16.11
N ALA A 251 -10.39 4.86 15.64
CA ALA A 251 -9.69 3.94 14.73
C ALA A 251 -9.67 4.52 13.31
N PHE A 252 -8.54 4.33 12.57
CA PHE A 252 -8.38 4.89 11.24
C PHE A 252 -7.54 4.00 10.31
N GLY A 253 -7.85 4.05 9.01
CA GLY A 253 -7.11 3.33 7.98
C GLY A 253 -7.25 1.81 8.04
N ASP A 254 -6.15 1.08 7.83
CA ASP A 254 -6.12 -0.40 7.80
C ASP A 254 -6.55 -1.05 9.13
N LEU A 255 -6.53 -0.32 10.22
CA LEU A 255 -7.08 -0.77 11.50
C LEU A 255 -8.60 -0.84 11.44
N LEU A 256 -9.23 0.18 10.85
CA LEU A 256 -10.67 0.30 10.76
C LEU A 256 -11.27 -0.71 9.78
N HIS A 257 -10.70 -0.73 8.59
CA HIS A 257 -11.21 -1.48 7.46
C HIS A 257 -10.07 -1.91 6.52
N LYS A 258 -9.99 -3.20 6.26
CA LYS A 258 -9.07 -3.76 5.29
C LYS A 258 -9.83 -4.60 4.27
N VAL A 259 -9.80 -4.17 3.02
CA VAL A 259 -10.45 -4.87 1.90
C VAL A 259 -9.52 -5.96 1.36
N HIS A 260 -10.08 -7.01 0.77
CA HIS A 260 -9.32 -8.01 0.03
C HIS A 260 -8.74 -7.37 -1.24
N PRO A 261 -7.43 -7.30 -1.39
CA PRO A 261 -6.83 -6.80 -2.62
C PRO A 261 -6.87 -7.88 -3.69
N LEU A 262 -7.78 -7.76 -4.66
CA LEU A 262 -7.86 -8.70 -5.79
C LEU A 262 -6.71 -8.51 -6.79
N ALA A 263 -6.16 -7.33 -6.89
CA ALA A 263 -5.13 -6.98 -7.88
C ALA A 263 -4.20 -5.85 -7.40
N GLY A 264 -3.69 -5.94 -6.20
CA GLY A 264 -2.74 -4.97 -5.64
C GLY A 264 -3.33 -4.01 -4.66
#